data_f12163d3dfcc21a3bfa16fc23e88707d
#
_entry.id   f12163d3dfcc21a3bfa16fc23e88707d
#
_cell.length_a   1.000
_cell.length_b   1.000
_cell.length_c   1.000
_cell.angle_alpha   90.00
_cell.angle_beta   90.00
_cell.angle_gamma   90.00
#
_symmetry.space_group_name_H-M   'P 1'
#
loop_
_entity.id
_entity.type
_entity.pdbx_description
1 polymer ?
#
loop_
_entity_poly.entity_id
_entity_poly.type
_entity_poly.pdbx_seq_one_letter_code
_entity_poly.pdbx_strand_id
1 'polypeptide(L)'
;MIVLHYTSSLDRSSGGTATYMQLLAKELGKLTELHIATHRSVNPLKMDNCEVHYISSSLMGMGGMKRAWMELLDGIRPDIVHVNGCWLPAYAMTQRWAQAAGHKVVLTPHGMLEPWILRRHYWTRKLPALMLYQKKAVKQADAIHATAWSERDNLLRLGYNDKITVIPNGIDVDHIPIKSSWHRRKVLLFLSRVHRKKGINFLIEAVARLKERMRGYTVRIAGEGEEAYMDELKRLARSLGVEEIIRFDGGVYGDRKWELFRDADLFVLPTHSENFGIVVAEALASGTPVITTKGTPWRELESRHCGWWTEIGTDATAAALSAFLDTPDSELQAMGKRGRQLVEENYSAHKMAEDMVQLYEKVLATELAP
;
A
#
# COMPACT_ATOMS: atom_id res chain seq x y z
N MET A 1 6.88 26.07 -1.38
CA MET A 1 7.34 25.09 -2.37
C MET A 1 6.17 24.70 -3.24
N ILE A 2 6.34 24.78 -4.56
CA ILE A 2 5.32 24.41 -5.56
C ILE A 2 5.64 23.00 -6.07
N VAL A 3 4.69 22.09 -5.98
CA VAL A 3 4.88 20.69 -6.35
C VAL A 3 3.86 20.28 -7.41
N LEU A 4 4.34 19.72 -8.53
CA LEU A 4 3.49 19.19 -9.58
C LEU A 4 3.60 17.67 -9.62
N HIS A 5 2.55 16.97 -9.24
CA HIS A 5 2.45 15.51 -9.43
C HIS A 5 1.91 15.17 -10.82
N TYR A 6 2.42 14.09 -11.39
CA TYR A 6 1.83 13.47 -12.57
C TYR A 6 1.42 12.03 -12.27
N THR A 7 0.18 11.69 -12.58
CA THR A 7 -0.34 10.32 -12.58
C THR A 7 -1.23 10.09 -13.79
N SER A 8 -1.26 8.88 -14.34
CA SER A 8 -2.05 8.59 -15.54
C SER A 8 -3.55 8.55 -15.29
N SER A 9 -3.99 8.33 -14.05
CA SER A 9 -5.41 8.24 -13.73
C SER A 9 -5.66 8.50 -12.24
N LEU A 10 -6.73 9.25 -11.97
CA LEU A 10 -7.35 9.40 -10.64
C LEU A 10 -8.71 8.69 -10.57
N ASP A 11 -8.99 7.78 -11.51
CA ASP A 11 -10.24 7.03 -11.51
C ASP A 11 -10.31 6.08 -10.32
N ARG A 12 -11.49 5.96 -9.73
CA ARG A 12 -11.75 5.06 -8.59
C ARG A 12 -11.38 3.60 -8.90
N SER A 13 -11.50 3.18 -10.16
CA SER A 13 -11.11 1.84 -10.63
C SER A 13 -9.58 1.62 -10.72
N SER A 14 -8.78 2.70 -10.66
CA SER A 14 -7.31 2.61 -10.67
C SER A 14 -6.72 2.07 -9.36
N GLY A 15 -7.56 1.81 -8.36
CA GLY A 15 -7.18 1.10 -7.13
C GLY A 15 -6.19 1.88 -6.26
N GLY A 16 -5.18 1.18 -5.73
CA GLY A 16 -4.30 1.69 -4.68
C GLY A 16 -3.57 3.00 -5.01
N THR A 17 -3.15 3.21 -6.25
CA THR A 17 -2.43 4.44 -6.64
C THR A 17 -3.34 5.67 -6.60
N ALA A 18 -4.60 5.56 -7.06
CA ALA A 18 -5.54 6.68 -7.00
C ALA A 18 -5.91 7.04 -5.55
N THR A 19 -6.13 6.01 -4.71
CA THR A 19 -6.39 6.21 -3.27
C THR A 19 -5.18 6.82 -2.56
N TYR A 20 -3.97 6.36 -2.88
CA TYR A 20 -2.73 6.96 -2.38
C TYR A 20 -2.64 8.45 -2.75
N MET A 21 -2.87 8.80 -4.01
CA MET A 21 -2.85 10.19 -4.47
C MET A 21 -3.88 11.05 -3.76
N GLN A 22 -5.10 10.54 -3.53
CA GLN A 22 -6.14 11.25 -2.80
C GLN A 22 -5.70 11.56 -1.36
N LEU A 23 -5.15 10.55 -0.69
CA LEU A 23 -4.71 10.68 0.70
C LEU A 23 -3.50 11.60 0.83
N LEU A 24 -2.53 11.47 -0.08
CA LEU A 24 -1.36 12.34 -0.12
C LEU A 24 -1.76 13.79 -0.38
N ALA A 25 -2.64 14.04 -1.36
CA ALA A 25 -3.07 15.39 -1.69
C ALA A 25 -3.75 16.10 -0.50
N LYS A 26 -4.59 15.37 0.24
CA LYS A 26 -5.28 15.87 1.43
C LYS A 26 -4.31 16.48 2.45
N GLU A 27 -3.15 15.85 2.67
CA GLU A 27 -2.18 16.28 3.67
C GLU A 27 -1.03 17.11 3.08
N LEU A 28 -0.48 16.71 1.93
CA LEU A 28 0.63 17.43 1.27
C LEU A 28 0.21 18.83 0.81
N GLY A 29 -1.04 19.00 0.34
CA GLY A 29 -1.55 20.30 -0.06
C GLY A 29 -1.79 21.30 1.09
N LYS A 30 -1.69 20.85 2.35
CA LYS A 30 -1.63 21.74 3.52
C LYS A 30 -0.22 22.30 3.76
N LEU A 31 0.79 21.61 3.25
CA LEU A 31 2.21 21.90 3.47
C LEU A 31 2.88 22.55 2.25
N THR A 32 2.27 22.41 1.06
CA THR A 32 2.82 22.87 -0.21
C THR A 32 1.72 23.42 -1.11
N GLU A 33 2.09 24.23 -2.10
CA GLU A 33 1.23 24.53 -3.23
C GLU A 33 1.24 23.32 -4.17
N LEU A 34 0.14 22.55 -4.16
CA LEU A 34 0.07 21.25 -4.81
C LEU A 34 -0.79 21.28 -6.07
N HIS A 35 -0.19 20.85 -7.16
CA HIS A 35 -0.84 20.63 -8.44
C HIS A 35 -0.76 19.16 -8.84
N ILE A 36 -1.80 18.64 -9.48
CA ILE A 36 -1.84 17.25 -9.99
C ILE A 36 -2.26 17.27 -11.46
N ALA A 37 -1.37 16.84 -12.34
CA ALA A 37 -1.68 16.61 -13.74
C ALA A 37 -2.09 15.14 -13.96
N THR A 38 -3.20 14.94 -14.66
CA THR A 38 -3.77 13.62 -14.94
C THR A 38 -4.57 13.60 -16.23
N HIS A 39 -5.06 12.43 -16.63
CA HIS A 39 -5.97 12.30 -17.77
C HIS A 39 -7.44 12.26 -17.28
N ARG A 40 -8.37 12.71 -18.12
CA ARG A 40 -9.80 12.59 -17.81
C ARG A 40 -10.21 11.13 -17.68
N SER A 41 -11.05 10.84 -16.71
CA SER A 41 -11.59 9.51 -16.43
C SER A 41 -13.10 9.57 -16.18
N VAL A 42 -13.74 8.40 -16.16
CA VAL A 42 -15.21 8.30 -16.05
C VAL A 42 -15.68 8.59 -14.62
N ASN A 43 -14.94 8.12 -13.62
CA ASN A 43 -15.31 8.22 -12.21
C ASN A 43 -14.10 8.66 -11.36
N PRO A 44 -13.65 9.94 -11.51
CA PRO A 44 -12.48 10.43 -10.81
C PRO A 44 -12.77 10.56 -9.30
N LEU A 45 -11.76 10.27 -8.48
CA LEU A 45 -11.78 10.58 -7.06
C LEU A 45 -11.76 12.12 -6.88
N LYS A 46 -12.52 12.58 -5.90
CA LYS A 46 -12.41 13.97 -5.46
C LYS A 46 -11.06 14.16 -4.77
N MET A 47 -10.34 15.19 -5.20
CA MET A 47 -9.05 15.57 -4.62
C MET A 47 -9.24 16.83 -3.77
N ASP A 48 -8.64 16.83 -2.58
CA ASP A 48 -8.71 17.95 -1.66
C ASP A 48 -7.33 18.62 -1.56
N ASN A 49 -7.30 19.92 -1.26
CA ASN A 49 -6.09 20.74 -1.04
C ASN A 49 -5.10 20.76 -2.22
N CYS A 50 -5.58 20.60 -3.44
CA CYS A 50 -4.74 20.68 -4.64
C CYS A 50 -5.53 21.18 -5.86
N GLU A 51 -4.82 21.66 -6.86
CA GLU A 51 -5.38 21.96 -8.17
C GLU A 51 -5.15 20.80 -9.14
N VAL A 52 -6.24 20.35 -9.82
CA VAL A 52 -6.17 19.21 -10.75
C VAL A 52 -6.22 19.71 -12.19
N HIS A 53 -5.21 19.35 -12.97
CA HIS A 53 -5.05 19.72 -14.39
C HIS A 53 -5.25 18.49 -15.28
N TYR A 54 -6.17 18.59 -16.24
CA TYR A 54 -6.44 17.48 -17.16
C TYR A 54 -5.69 17.69 -18.47
N ILE A 55 -4.76 16.77 -18.77
CA ILE A 55 -3.99 16.74 -20.01
C ILE A 55 -4.50 15.64 -20.96
N SER A 56 -4.32 15.83 -22.27
CA SER A 56 -4.76 14.86 -23.27
C SER A 56 -3.98 13.53 -23.15
N SER A 57 -4.67 12.39 -23.28
CA SER A 57 -4.09 11.04 -23.25
C SER A 57 -3.79 10.46 -24.64
N SER A 58 -4.10 11.16 -25.72
CA SER A 58 -4.02 10.62 -27.07
C SER A 58 -2.57 10.28 -27.46
N LEU A 59 -2.30 8.99 -27.69
CA LEU A 59 -1.02 8.49 -28.23
C LEU A 59 -0.72 9.03 -29.64
N MET A 60 -1.74 9.24 -30.48
CA MET A 60 -1.62 9.91 -31.78
C MET A 60 -1.36 11.42 -31.64
N GLY A 61 -1.58 11.98 -30.43
CA GLY A 61 -1.36 13.37 -30.08
C GLY A 61 -0.17 13.60 -29.14
N MET A 62 0.92 12.81 -29.20
CA MET A 62 2.10 13.06 -28.33
C MET A 62 2.62 14.49 -28.43
N GLY A 63 2.48 15.13 -29.57
CA GLY A 63 2.77 16.56 -29.75
C GLY A 63 1.82 17.44 -28.94
N GLY A 64 0.54 17.12 -28.90
CA GLY A 64 -0.47 17.82 -28.11
C GLY A 64 -0.24 17.64 -26.60
N MET A 65 0.07 16.42 -26.17
CA MET A 65 0.41 16.14 -24.76
C MET A 65 1.67 16.91 -24.35
N LYS A 66 2.73 16.92 -25.19
CA LYS A 66 3.95 17.68 -24.89
C LYS A 66 3.64 19.18 -24.75
N ARG A 67 2.85 19.75 -25.67
CA ARG A 67 2.49 21.17 -25.62
C ARG A 67 1.76 21.50 -24.32
N ALA A 68 0.69 20.77 -24.00
CA ALA A 68 -0.08 20.96 -22.78
C ALA A 68 0.78 20.79 -21.51
N TRP A 69 1.71 19.84 -21.51
CA TRP A 69 2.63 19.64 -20.41
C TRP A 69 3.62 20.80 -20.25
N MET A 70 4.18 21.31 -21.35
CA MET A 70 5.11 22.45 -21.31
C MET A 70 4.39 23.74 -20.91
N GLU A 71 3.17 23.99 -21.43
CA GLU A 71 2.34 25.11 -21.01
C GLU A 71 2.03 25.06 -19.51
N LEU A 72 1.78 23.85 -18.98
CA LEU A 72 1.54 23.64 -17.54
C LEU A 72 2.81 23.96 -16.72
N LEU A 73 3.97 23.45 -17.14
CA LEU A 73 5.24 23.74 -16.48
C LEU A 73 5.59 25.22 -16.48
N ASP A 74 5.39 25.90 -17.62
CA ASP A 74 5.66 27.34 -17.77
C ASP A 74 4.70 28.19 -16.91
N GLY A 75 3.42 27.76 -16.78
CA GLY A 75 2.42 28.44 -15.99
C GLY A 75 2.60 28.27 -14.49
N ILE A 76 2.86 27.05 -14.02
CA ILE A 76 3.00 26.70 -12.59
C ILE A 76 4.41 27.00 -12.08
N ARG A 77 5.43 26.74 -12.89
CA ARG A 77 6.88 26.80 -12.49
C ARG A 77 7.18 25.99 -11.23
N PRO A 78 6.87 24.69 -11.23
CA PRO A 78 7.04 23.87 -10.04
C PRO A 78 8.50 23.75 -9.63
N ASP A 79 8.78 23.78 -8.33
CA ASP A 79 10.09 23.47 -7.76
C ASP A 79 10.43 21.99 -7.98
N ILE A 80 9.41 21.12 -7.84
CA ILE A 80 9.52 19.67 -7.98
C ILE A 80 8.43 19.15 -8.91
N VAL A 81 8.81 18.27 -9.83
CA VAL A 81 7.88 17.41 -10.57
C VAL A 81 7.96 16.00 -10.02
N HIS A 82 6.83 15.44 -9.58
CA HIS A 82 6.77 14.10 -9.01
C HIS A 82 5.94 13.16 -9.91
N VAL A 83 6.60 12.17 -10.51
CA VAL A 83 5.99 11.22 -11.44
C VAL A 83 5.58 9.95 -10.67
N ASN A 84 4.27 9.60 -10.71
CA ASN A 84 3.70 8.48 -9.97
C ASN A 84 3.33 7.33 -10.92
N GLY A 85 4.27 6.45 -11.17
CA GLY A 85 4.08 5.24 -11.97
C GLY A 85 5.18 4.95 -12.97
N CYS A 86 5.06 3.77 -13.59
CA CYS A 86 5.99 3.22 -14.56
C CYS A 86 5.24 2.60 -15.74
N TRP A 87 5.98 2.18 -16.77
CA TRP A 87 5.57 1.38 -17.92
C TRP A 87 4.78 2.09 -19.01
N LEU A 88 3.98 3.10 -18.72
CA LEU A 88 3.38 3.90 -19.77
C LEU A 88 4.41 4.90 -20.32
N PRO A 89 4.54 5.06 -21.64
CA PRO A 89 5.46 6.05 -22.23
C PRO A 89 5.25 7.46 -21.67
N ALA A 90 4.01 7.81 -21.33
CA ALA A 90 3.64 9.10 -20.78
C ALA A 90 4.44 9.46 -19.50
N TYR A 91 4.66 8.50 -18.58
CA TYR A 91 5.46 8.74 -17.38
C TYR A 91 6.91 9.12 -17.70
N ALA A 92 7.56 8.35 -18.57
CA ALA A 92 8.94 8.63 -18.95
C ALA A 92 9.09 9.92 -19.77
N MET A 93 8.06 10.27 -20.56
CA MET A 93 8.10 11.47 -21.40
C MET A 93 7.82 12.74 -20.60
N THR A 94 6.86 12.74 -19.69
CA THR A 94 6.61 13.88 -18.79
C THR A 94 7.83 14.15 -17.90
N GLN A 95 8.46 13.10 -17.36
CA GLN A 95 9.73 13.23 -16.64
C GLN A 95 10.81 13.88 -17.52
N ARG A 96 11.04 13.32 -18.72
CA ARG A 96 12.09 13.82 -19.64
C ARG A 96 11.86 15.28 -20.05
N TRP A 97 10.61 15.67 -20.30
CA TRP A 97 10.29 17.04 -20.67
C TRP A 97 10.49 18.00 -19.50
N ALA A 98 10.11 17.59 -18.28
CA ALA A 98 10.33 18.39 -17.08
C ALA A 98 11.84 18.60 -16.84
N GLN A 99 12.63 17.53 -16.91
CA GLN A 99 14.10 17.62 -16.76
C GLN A 99 14.76 18.47 -17.85
N ALA A 100 14.28 18.37 -19.10
CA ALA A 100 14.76 19.22 -20.19
C ALA A 100 14.41 20.72 -20.02
N ALA A 101 13.40 21.03 -19.25
CA ALA A 101 13.00 22.37 -18.84
C ALA A 101 13.71 22.84 -17.54
N GLY A 102 14.59 22.01 -16.95
CA GLY A 102 15.38 22.36 -15.76
C GLY A 102 14.73 21.99 -14.43
N HIS A 103 13.58 21.32 -14.43
CA HIS A 103 12.92 20.92 -13.18
C HIS A 103 13.50 19.65 -12.58
N LYS A 104 13.59 19.56 -11.26
CA LYS A 104 13.92 18.34 -10.51
C LYS A 104 12.77 17.35 -10.54
N VAL A 105 13.11 16.07 -10.70
CA VAL A 105 12.10 15.01 -10.82
C VAL A 105 12.29 13.92 -9.78
N VAL A 106 11.23 13.67 -9.02
CA VAL A 106 11.06 12.50 -8.15
C VAL A 106 10.21 11.46 -8.87
N LEU A 107 10.57 10.19 -8.78
CA LEU A 107 9.83 9.07 -9.38
C LEU A 107 9.36 8.10 -8.30
N THR A 108 8.07 7.80 -8.25
CA THR A 108 7.51 6.71 -7.42
C THR A 108 7.00 5.57 -8.30
N PRO A 109 7.65 4.39 -8.27
CA PRO A 109 7.21 3.24 -9.07
C PRO A 109 5.96 2.53 -8.54
N HIS A 110 5.59 2.68 -7.27
CA HIS A 110 4.45 2.00 -6.63
C HIS A 110 4.48 0.46 -6.77
N GLY A 111 5.63 -0.15 -6.54
CA GLY A 111 5.81 -1.60 -6.68
C GLY A 111 5.83 -2.11 -8.13
N MET A 112 5.69 -1.24 -9.13
CA MET A 112 5.59 -1.67 -10.54
C MET A 112 6.91 -2.23 -11.09
N LEU A 113 8.04 -2.04 -10.40
CA LEU A 113 9.35 -2.58 -10.75
C LEU A 113 9.74 -3.82 -9.94
N GLU A 114 8.80 -4.42 -9.23
CA GLU A 114 8.98 -5.67 -8.49
C GLU A 114 9.36 -6.83 -9.43
N PRO A 115 10.26 -7.76 -9.00
CA PRO A 115 10.78 -8.84 -9.84
C PRO A 115 9.69 -9.70 -10.51
N TRP A 116 8.59 -9.98 -9.81
CA TRP A 116 7.49 -10.77 -10.36
C TRP A 116 6.68 -10.00 -11.43
N ILE A 117 6.56 -8.67 -11.30
CA ILE A 117 5.95 -7.80 -12.32
C ILE A 117 6.85 -7.71 -13.55
N LEU A 118 8.17 -7.59 -13.34
CA LEU A 118 9.15 -7.58 -14.42
C LEU A 118 9.09 -8.87 -15.25
N ARG A 119 8.95 -10.04 -14.62
CA ARG A 119 8.87 -11.34 -15.31
C ARG A 119 7.60 -11.51 -16.14
N ARG A 120 6.49 -10.84 -15.75
CA ARG A 120 5.21 -10.95 -16.47
C ARG A 120 5.29 -10.21 -17.80
N HIS A 121 5.08 -10.94 -18.92
CA HIS A 121 5.21 -10.41 -20.28
C HIS A 121 6.57 -9.75 -20.55
N TYR A 122 7.65 -10.31 -19.98
CA TYR A 122 8.99 -9.73 -20.05
C TYR A 122 9.42 -9.44 -21.49
N TRP A 123 9.41 -10.46 -22.37
CA TRP A 123 9.92 -10.34 -23.73
C TRP A 123 9.07 -9.44 -24.63
N THR A 124 7.75 -9.45 -24.45
CA THR A 124 6.82 -8.79 -25.38
C THR A 124 6.50 -7.34 -25.01
N ARG A 125 6.55 -7.00 -23.71
CA ARG A 125 6.16 -5.67 -23.22
C ARG A 125 7.24 -4.99 -22.37
N LYS A 126 7.84 -5.72 -21.42
CA LYS A 126 8.74 -5.11 -20.44
C LYS A 126 10.12 -4.82 -20.99
N LEU A 127 10.72 -5.77 -21.71
CA LEU A 127 12.04 -5.58 -22.32
C LEU A 127 12.05 -4.44 -23.32
N PRO A 128 11.12 -4.33 -24.29
CA PRO A 128 11.07 -3.16 -25.17
C PRO A 128 10.93 -1.85 -24.42
N ALA A 129 10.03 -1.77 -23.41
CA ALA A 129 9.86 -0.58 -22.60
C ALA A 129 11.12 -0.22 -21.81
N LEU A 130 11.82 -1.21 -21.22
CA LEU A 130 13.09 -1.01 -20.51
C LEU A 130 14.15 -0.42 -21.44
N MET A 131 14.30 -0.97 -22.65
CA MET A 131 15.30 -0.51 -23.61
C MET A 131 14.99 0.87 -24.16
N LEU A 132 13.72 1.17 -24.45
CA LEU A 132 13.33 2.41 -25.12
C LEU A 132 13.27 3.62 -24.18
N TYR A 133 12.74 3.45 -22.96
CA TYR A 133 12.50 4.59 -22.08
C TYR A 133 12.59 4.30 -20.58
N GLN A 134 12.09 3.16 -20.07
CA GLN A 134 11.89 2.97 -18.64
C GLN A 134 13.18 2.95 -17.83
N LYS A 135 14.21 2.21 -18.30
CA LYS A 135 15.53 2.16 -17.65
C LYS A 135 16.15 3.56 -17.57
N LYS A 136 16.03 4.35 -18.65
CA LYS A 136 16.57 5.70 -18.70
C LYS A 136 15.81 6.62 -17.73
N ALA A 137 14.49 6.53 -17.66
CA ALA A 137 13.68 7.30 -16.72
C ALA A 137 14.09 7.02 -15.26
N VAL A 138 14.18 5.74 -14.86
CA VAL A 138 14.63 5.38 -13.50
C VAL A 138 16.03 5.91 -13.22
N LYS A 139 16.98 5.74 -14.16
CA LYS A 139 18.38 6.19 -14.00
C LYS A 139 18.51 7.70 -13.85
N GLN A 140 17.68 8.47 -14.55
CA GLN A 140 17.78 9.93 -14.61
C GLN A 140 16.92 10.65 -13.56
N ALA A 141 16.08 9.96 -12.81
CA ALA A 141 15.34 10.58 -11.72
C ALA A 141 16.31 11.19 -10.68
N ASP A 142 16.03 12.41 -10.21
CA ASP A 142 16.83 13.09 -9.19
C ASP A 142 16.73 12.39 -7.83
N ALA A 143 15.56 11.78 -7.56
CA ALA A 143 15.35 10.83 -6.47
C ALA A 143 14.26 9.81 -6.83
N ILE A 144 14.30 8.65 -6.17
CA ILE A 144 13.23 7.65 -6.23
C ILE A 144 12.58 7.56 -4.85
N HIS A 145 11.27 7.68 -4.81
CA HIS A 145 10.47 7.37 -3.64
C HIS A 145 10.01 5.90 -3.73
N ALA A 146 10.44 5.07 -2.78
CA ALA A 146 9.96 3.71 -2.58
C ALA A 146 8.93 3.68 -1.46
N THR A 147 7.83 2.97 -1.65
CA THR A 147 6.73 2.89 -0.68
C THR A 147 6.95 1.81 0.41
N ALA A 148 8.04 1.03 0.29
CA ALA A 148 8.42 0.01 1.26
C ALA A 148 9.92 -0.30 1.17
N TRP A 149 10.50 -0.84 2.25
CA TRP A 149 11.89 -1.29 2.28
C TRP A 149 12.17 -2.41 1.26
N SER A 150 11.21 -3.33 1.08
CA SER A 150 11.31 -4.38 0.07
C SER A 150 11.37 -3.83 -1.36
N GLU A 151 10.59 -2.77 -1.65
CA GLU A 151 10.64 -2.06 -2.94
C GLU A 151 11.99 -1.40 -3.15
N ARG A 152 12.52 -0.71 -2.11
CA ARG A 152 13.87 -0.12 -2.16
C ARG A 152 14.94 -1.17 -2.47
N ASP A 153 14.93 -2.32 -1.77
CA ASP A 153 15.92 -3.37 -1.97
C ASP A 153 15.83 -3.97 -3.37
N ASN A 154 14.62 -4.12 -3.92
CA ASN A 154 14.41 -4.55 -5.30
C ASN A 154 14.92 -3.51 -6.31
N LEU A 155 14.69 -2.22 -6.07
CA LEU A 155 15.20 -1.13 -6.91
C LEU A 155 16.73 -1.06 -6.88
N LEU A 156 17.37 -1.24 -5.72
CA LEU A 156 18.82 -1.32 -5.59
C LEU A 156 19.40 -2.51 -6.36
N ARG A 157 18.74 -3.68 -6.32
CA ARG A 157 19.16 -4.85 -7.12
C ARG A 157 19.08 -4.62 -8.63
N LEU A 158 18.18 -3.74 -9.11
CA LEU A 158 18.14 -3.34 -10.52
C LEU A 158 19.37 -2.50 -10.92
N GLY A 159 20.00 -1.80 -9.98
CA GLY A 159 21.22 -1.04 -10.19
C GLY A 159 21.08 0.15 -11.14
N TYR A 160 19.87 0.71 -11.29
CA TYR A 160 19.64 1.82 -12.21
C TYR A 160 19.80 3.18 -11.54
N ASN A 161 19.46 3.29 -10.26
CA ASN A 161 19.57 4.50 -9.46
C ASN A 161 19.68 4.10 -7.98
N ASP A 162 20.53 4.77 -7.22
CA ASP A 162 20.78 4.54 -5.80
C ASP A 162 20.20 5.62 -4.88
N LYS A 163 19.72 6.73 -5.47
CA LYS A 163 19.08 7.84 -4.74
C LYS A 163 17.65 7.49 -4.35
N ILE A 164 17.50 6.52 -3.44
CA ILE A 164 16.20 5.96 -3.06
C ILE A 164 15.88 6.31 -1.61
N THR A 165 14.74 6.96 -1.41
CA THR A 165 14.17 7.24 -0.07
C THR A 165 12.92 6.40 0.12
N VAL A 166 12.79 5.75 1.29
CA VAL A 166 11.60 5.00 1.66
C VAL A 166 10.66 5.90 2.46
N ILE A 167 9.47 6.10 1.93
CA ILE A 167 8.36 6.76 2.63
C ILE A 167 7.15 5.83 2.51
N PRO A 168 6.72 5.18 3.59
CA PRO A 168 5.59 4.26 3.55
C PRO A 168 4.29 4.97 3.13
N ASN A 169 3.36 4.19 2.57
CA ASN A 169 2.02 4.71 2.33
C ASN A 169 1.36 5.07 3.66
N GLY A 170 0.81 6.27 3.72
CA GLY A 170 0.02 6.71 4.88
C GLY A 170 -1.39 6.12 4.88
N ILE A 171 -2.03 6.17 6.03
CA ILE A 171 -3.47 5.96 6.19
C ILE A 171 -4.11 7.14 6.91
N ASP A 172 -5.41 7.33 6.69
CA ASP A 172 -6.19 8.40 7.33
C ASP A 172 -6.58 7.98 8.75
N VAL A 173 -5.62 8.04 9.66
CA VAL A 173 -5.75 7.56 11.04
C VAL A 173 -6.87 8.26 11.79
N ASP A 174 -7.09 9.55 11.54
CA ASP A 174 -8.07 10.38 12.24
C ASP A 174 -9.51 9.90 11.99
N HIS A 175 -9.76 9.30 10.81
CA HIS A 175 -11.05 8.75 10.42
C HIS A 175 -11.21 7.26 10.75
N ILE A 176 -10.19 6.62 11.34
CA ILE A 176 -10.27 5.23 11.77
C ILE A 176 -10.66 5.16 13.24
N PRO A 177 -11.88 4.68 13.55
CA PRO A 177 -12.33 4.58 14.92
C PRO A 177 -11.56 3.49 15.67
N ILE A 178 -10.99 3.84 16.83
CA ILE A 178 -10.32 2.89 17.71
C ILE A 178 -11.35 2.12 18.56
N LYS A 179 -11.00 0.91 18.97
CA LYS A 179 -11.76 0.13 19.96
C LYS A 179 -11.91 0.89 21.27
N SER A 180 -13.08 0.80 21.86
CA SER A 180 -13.36 1.26 23.24
C SER A 180 -13.14 0.18 24.29
N SER A 181 -13.09 -1.09 23.89
CA SER A 181 -12.94 -2.25 24.78
C SER A 181 -12.18 -3.38 24.10
N TRP A 182 -11.37 -4.10 24.87
CA TRP A 182 -10.60 -5.28 24.45
C TRP A 182 -11.07 -6.56 25.15
N HIS A 183 -12.30 -6.57 25.67
CA HIS A 183 -12.90 -7.82 26.11
C HIS A 183 -12.98 -8.81 24.96
N ARG A 184 -12.51 -10.03 25.21
CA ARG A 184 -12.40 -11.09 24.21
C ARG A 184 -13.80 -11.50 23.72
N ARG A 185 -14.07 -11.21 22.44
CA ARG A 185 -15.33 -11.56 21.76
C ARG A 185 -15.25 -12.91 21.07
N LYS A 186 -14.07 -13.53 21.08
CA LYS A 186 -13.74 -14.77 20.37
C LYS A 186 -13.92 -14.64 18.85
N VAL A 187 -13.49 -13.52 18.29
CA VAL A 187 -13.54 -13.23 16.84
C VAL A 187 -12.14 -12.99 16.31
N LEU A 188 -11.74 -13.77 15.31
CA LEU A 188 -10.56 -13.52 14.48
C LEU A 188 -11.03 -12.98 13.13
N LEU A 189 -10.29 -12.02 12.56
CA LEU A 189 -10.60 -11.40 11.28
C LEU A 189 -9.47 -11.60 10.29
N PHE A 190 -9.81 -12.13 9.12
CA PHE A 190 -9.08 -11.95 7.88
C PHE A 190 -9.88 -10.97 7.01
N LEU A 191 -9.23 -9.92 6.49
CA LEU A 191 -9.87 -8.96 5.58
C LEU A 191 -8.90 -8.60 4.45
N SER A 192 -9.14 -9.13 3.27
CA SER A 192 -8.41 -8.83 2.03
C SER A 192 -9.12 -9.49 0.86
N ARG A 193 -8.67 -9.23 -0.39
CA ARG A 193 -9.10 -10.05 -1.53
C ARG A 193 -8.83 -11.53 -1.24
N VAL A 194 -9.81 -12.38 -1.51
CA VAL A 194 -9.64 -13.83 -1.38
C VAL A 194 -8.86 -14.34 -2.60
N HIS A 195 -7.56 -14.54 -2.39
CA HIS A 195 -6.63 -14.96 -3.43
C HIS A 195 -5.53 -15.85 -2.83
N ARG A 196 -5.02 -16.83 -3.58
CA ARG A 196 -4.00 -17.79 -3.12
C ARG A 196 -2.79 -17.11 -2.45
N LYS A 197 -2.36 -15.97 -3.00
CA LYS A 197 -1.27 -15.17 -2.45
C LYS A 197 -1.48 -14.75 -0.97
N LYS A 198 -2.74 -14.69 -0.51
CA LYS A 198 -3.09 -14.23 0.84
C LYS A 198 -3.01 -15.34 1.91
N GLY A 199 -2.73 -16.60 1.52
CA GLY A 199 -2.44 -17.69 2.45
C GLY A 199 -3.61 -18.09 3.34
N ILE A 200 -4.86 -17.92 2.90
CA ILE A 200 -6.06 -18.21 3.71
C ILE A 200 -6.11 -19.69 4.11
N ASN A 201 -5.60 -20.57 3.24
CA ASN A 201 -5.44 -21.99 3.55
C ASN A 201 -4.59 -22.21 4.82
N PHE A 202 -3.51 -21.45 5.01
CA PHE A 202 -2.68 -21.55 6.24
C PHE A 202 -3.47 -21.19 7.49
N LEU A 203 -4.35 -20.20 7.42
CA LEU A 203 -5.23 -19.85 8.54
C LEU A 203 -6.21 -20.97 8.84
N ILE A 204 -6.88 -21.54 7.83
CA ILE A 204 -7.85 -22.63 8.02
C ILE A 204 -7.17 -23.87 8.61
N GLU A 205 -6.00 -24.25 8.08
CA GLU A 205 -5.21 -25.37 8.56
C GLU A 205 -4.69 -25.15 10.01
N ALA A 206 -4.26 -23.92 10.34
CA ALA A 206 -3.82 -23.56 11.67
C ALA A 206 -4.97 -23.63 12.70
N VAL A 207 -6.15 -23.14 12.31
CA VAL A 207 -7.38 -23.28 13.11
C VAL A 207 -7.73 -24.75 13.36
N ALA A 208 -7.60 -25.60 12.35
CA ALA A 208 -7.86 -27.03 12.48
C ALA A 208 -6.93 -27.71 13.48
N ARG A 209 -5.63 -27.35 13.49
CA ARG A 209 -4.65 -27.86 14.48
C ARG A 209 -4.98 -27.44 15.91
N LEU A 210 -5.59 -26.27 16.06
CA LEU A 210 -5.95 -25.72 17.37
C LEU A 210 -7.45 -25.86 17.67
N LYS A 211 -8.17 -26.74 16.97
CA LYS A 211 -9.63 -26.85 16.97
C LYS A 211 -10.23 -26.84 18.39
N GLU A 212 -9.68 -27.64 19.31
CA GLU A 212 -10.19 -27.71 20.68
C GLU A 212 -10.04 -26.38 21.44
N ARG A 213 -8.92 -25.68 21.23
CA ARG A 213 -8.65 -24.37 21.82
C ARG A 213 -9.46 -23.26 21.18
N MET A 214 -9.85 -23.43 19.90
CA MET A 214 -10.66 -22.51 19.13
C MET A 214 -12.18 -22.69 19.35
N ARG A 215 -12.57 -23.57 20.26
CA ARG A 215 -13.98 -23.79 20.56
C ARG A 215 -14.67 -22.51 21.05
N GLY A 216 -15.75 -22.13 20.37
CA GLY A 216 -16.49 -20.89 20.59
C GLY A 216 -15.90 -19.64 19.91
N TYR A 217 -14.77 -19.78 19.19
CA TYR A 217 -14.28 -18.71 18.30
C TYR A 217 -14.98 -18.75 16.94
N THR A 218 -15.03 -17.57 16.30
CA THR A 218 -15.42 -17.41 14.90
C THR A 218 -14.27 -16.77 14.15
N VAL A 219 -13.83 -17.38 13.06
CA VAL A 219 -12.85 -16.81 12.13
C VAL A 219 -13.63 -16.25 10.94
N ARG A 220 -13.63 -14.94 10.81
CA ARG A 220 -14.31 -14.22 9.74
C ARG A 220 -13.35 -13.99 8.58
N ILE A 221 -13.70 -14.47 7.41
CA ILE A 221 -12.99 -14.25 6.15
C ILE A 221 -13.80 -13.26 5.32
N ALA A 222 -13.42 -11.99 5.37
CA ALA A 222 -14.05 -10.89 4.67
C ALA A 222 -13.25 -10.53 3.41
N GLY A 223 -13.90 -10.51 2.27
CA GLY A 223 -13.33 -10.17 0.98
C GLY A 223 -13.95 -10.93 -0.17
N GLU A 224 -13.68 -10.46 -1.38
CA GLU A 224 -14.10 -11.07 -2.64
C GLU A 224 -12.94 -11.80 -3.32
N GLY A 225 -13.24 -12.81 -4.10
CA GLY A 225 -12.28 -13.60 -4.87
C GLY A 225 -12.95 -14.45 -5.93
N GLU A 226 -12.14 -15.22 -6.64
CA GLU A 226 -12.65 -16.19 -7.62
C GLU A 226 -13.50 -17.26 -6.92
N GLU A 227 -14.70 -17.52 -7.44
CA GLU A 227 -15.66 -18.45 -6.86
C GLU A 227 -15.06 -19.85 -6.69
N ALA A 228 -14.31 -20.32 -7.69
CA ALA A 228 -13.64 -21.62 -7.63
C ALA A 228 -12.67 -21.74 -6.44
N TYR A 229 -11.93 -20.66 -6.14
CA TYR A 229 -11.01 -20.63 -4.98
C TYR A 229 -11.76 -20.49 -3.65
N MET A 230 -12.83 -19.71 -3.61
CA MET A 230 -13.71 -19.66 -2.45
C MET A 230 -14.28 -21.04 -2.10
N ASP A 231 -14.73 -21.79 -3.09
CA ASP A 231 -15.25 -23.14 -2.89
C ASP A 231 -14.17 -24.15 -2.48
N GLU A 232 -12.94 -23.99 -2.97
CA GLU A 232 -11.78 -24.78 -2.50
C GLU A 232 -11.55 -24.55 -1.00
N LEU A 233 -11.55 -23.31 -0.54
CA LEU A 233 -11.37 -22.96 0.87
C LEU A 233 -12.51 -23.50 1.75
N LYS A 234 -13.76 -23.43 1.29
CA LYS A 234 -14.90 -24.01 1.99
C LYS A 234 -14.82 -25.54 2.08
N ARG A 235 -14.37 -26.20 0.99
CA ARG A 235 -14.10 -27.66 1.01
C ARG A 235 -12.98 -28.01 1.99
N LEU A 236 -11.90 -27.22 2.01
CA LEU A 236 -10.80 -27.40 2.96
C LEU A 236 -11.31 -27.30 4.40
N ALA A 237 -12.08 -26.27 4.74
CA ALA A 237 -12.64 -26.11 6.09
C ALA A 237 -13.50 -27.31 6.50
N ARG A 238 -14.34 -27.83 5.59
CA ARG A 238 -15.16 -29.05 5.82
C ARG A 238 -14.32 -30.30 6.01
N SER A 239 -13.33 -30.52 5.14
CA SER A 239 -12.46 -31.72 5.22
C SER A 239 -11.65 -31.77 6.53
N LEU A 240 -11.35 -30.60 7.10
CA LEU A 240 -10.66 -30.46 8.39
C LEU A 240 -11.62 -30.37 9.59
N GLY A 241 -12.92 -30.36 9.36
CA GLY A 241 -13.98 -30.30 10.37
C GLY A 241 -13.99 -29.00 11.16
N VAL A 242 -13.71 -27.86 10.50
CA VAL A 242 -13.71 -26.50 11.13
C VAL A 242 -14.67 -25.54 10.44
N GLU A 243 -15.59 -26.03 9.61
CA GLU A 243 -16.58 -25.24 8.89
C GLU A 243 -17.48 -24.39 9.80
N GLU A 244 -17.76 -24.84 11.01
CA GLU A 244 -18.54 -24.09 11.99
C GLU A 244 -17.77 -22.93 12.61
N ILE A 245 -16.43 -23.01 12.59
CA ILE A 245 -15.56 -21.94 13.10
C ILE A 245 -15.31 -20.88 12.02
N ILE A 246 -15.26 -21.29 10.74
CA ILE A 246 -14.91 -20.43 9.61
C ILE A 246 -16.16 -19.84 8.95
N ARG A 247 -16.22 -18.50 8.90
CA ARG A 247 -17.31 -17.77 8.26
C ARG A 247 -16.80 -16.93 7.11
N PHE A 248 -17.39 -17.06 5.93
CA PHE A 248 -17.12 -16.22 4.77
C PHE A 248 -18.16 -15.09 4.69
N ASP A 249 -17.71 -13.84 4.85
CA ASP A 249 -18.59 -12.67 4.92
C ASP A 249 -18.79 -11.98 3.54
N GLY A 250 -18.02 -12.37 2.50
CA GLY A 250 -18.03 -11.66 1.22
C GLY A 250 -17.32 -10.32 1.26
N GLY A 251 -17.57 -9.47 0.27
CA GLY A 251 -16.98 -8.12 0.19
C GLY A 251 -17.51 -7.20 1.29
N VAL A 252 -16.61 -6.46 1.94
CA VAL A 252 -16.97 -5.52 3.01
C VAL A 252 -16.30 -4.18 2.76
N TYR A 253 -17.09 -3.09 2.79
CA TYR A 253 -16.68 -1.73 2.43
C TYR A 253 -17.23 -0.70 3.41
N GLY A 254 -16.70 0.52 3.36
CA GLY A 254 -17.16 1.65 4.17
C GLY A 254 -17.07 1.39 5.67
N ASP A 255 -18.06 1.89 6.43
CA ASP A 255 -18.08 1.83 7.90
C ASP A 255 -18.11 0.39 8.42
N ARG A 256 -18.72 -0.53 7.68
CA ARG A 256 -18.77 -1.95 8.03
C ARG A 256 -17.39 -2.58 8.18
N LYS A 257 -16.40 -2.11 7.41
CA LYS A 257 -15.01 -2.53 7.53
C LYS A 257 -14.44 -2.19 8.91
N TRP A 258 -14.71 -0.98 9.40
CA TRP A 258 -14.20 -0.53 10.69
C TRP A 258 -14.87 -1.25 11.85
N GLU A 259 -16.16 -1.61 11.71
CA GLU A 259 -16.85 -2.47 12.67
C GLU A 259 -16.15 -3.82 12.78
N LEU A 260 -15.81 -4.46 11.65
CA LEU A 260 -15.12 -5.75 11.65
C LEU A 260 -13.79 -5.69 12.39
N PHE A 261 -12.97 -4.67 12.16
CA PHE A 261 -11.70 -4.51 12.88
C PHE A 261 -11.93 -4.31 14.37
N ARG A 262 -12.88 -3.47 14.78
CA ARG A 262 -13.17 -3.23 16.20
C ARG A 262 -13.75 -4.44 16.91
N ASP A 263 -14.51 -5.28 16.20
CA ASP A 263 -15.13 -6.47 16.76
C ASP A 263 -14.14 -7.64 16.88
N ALA A 264 -13.08 -7.64 16.08
CA ALA A 264 -12.09 -8.72 16.11
C ALA A 264 -11.13 -8.59 17.29
N ASP A 265 -10.81 -9.69 17.96
CA ASP A 265 -9.77 -9.75 18.99
C ASP A 265 -8.38 -9.77 18.36
N LEU A 266 -8.28 -10.28 17.13
CA LEU A 266 -7.06 -10.46 16.36
C LEU A 266 -7.34 -10.32 14.87
N PHE A 267 -6.46 -9.62 14.17
CA PHE A 267 -6.41 -9.61 12.71
C PHE A 267 -5.32 -10.59 12.23
N VAL A 268 -5.64 -11.43 11.25
CA VAL A 268 -4.70 -12.44 10.72
C VAL A 268 -4.57 -12.33 9.21
N LEU A 269 -3.35 -12.05 8.73
CA LEU A 269 -3.03 -11.98 7.31
C LEU A 269 -1.81 -12.87 7.00
N PRO A 270 -1.98 -14.18 6.78
CA PRO A 270 -0.87 -15.12 6.60
C PRO A 270 -0.37 -15.13 5.14
N THR A 271 -0.17 -13.97 4.57
CA THR A 271 0.12 -13.75 3.14
C THR A 271 1.50 -14.24 2.74
N HIS A 272 1.66 -14.63 1.47
CA HIS A 272 2.97 -14.94 0.90
C HIS A 272 3.81 -13.68 0.64
N SER A 273 3.18 -12.56 0.32
CA SER A 273 3.88 -11.30 0.05
C SER A 273 2.92 -10.12 -0.03
N GLU A 274 3.32 -9.01 0.57
CA GLU A 274 2.70 -7.67 0.42
C GLU A 274 3.78 -6.63 0.12
N ASN A 275 3.41 -5.59 -0.61
CA ASN A 275 4.29 -4.43 -0.75
C ASN A 275 4.28 -3.62 0.56
N PHE A 276 3.09 -3.22 1.03
CA PHE A 276 2.90 -2.55 2.31
C PHE A 276 1.93 -3.32 3.22
N GLY A 277 0.78 -3.79 2.68
CA GLY A 277 -0.26 -4.45 3.46
C GLY A 277 -1.09 -3.44 4.26
N ILE A 278 -1.75 -2.51 3.55
CA ILE A 278 -2.54 -1.42 4.15
C ILE A 278 -3.53 -1.92 5.21
N VAL A 279 -4.09 -3.11 5.03
CA VAL A 279 -5.04 -3.71 5.99
C VAL A 279 -4.40 -4.05 7.34
N VAL A 280 -3.07 -4.23 7.39
CA VAL A 280 -2.33 -4.39 8.65
C VAL A 280 -2.29 -3.05 9.39
N ALA A 281 -1.96 -1.95 8.69
CA ALA A 281 -2.00 -0.61 9.26
C ALA A 281 -3.42 -0.25 9.76
N GLU A 282 -4.45 -0.60 9.00
CA GLU A 282 -5.85 -0.38 9.36
C GLU A 282 -6.28 -1.17 10.62
N ALA A 283 -5.85 -2.43 10.73
CA ALA A 283 -6.09 -3.23 11.93
C ALA A 283 -5.42 -2.61 13.17
N LEU A 284 -4.15 -2.26 13.06
CA LEU A 284 -3.40 -1.61 14.14
C LEU A 284 -4.02 -0.25 14.51
N ALA A 285 -4.39 0.56 13.52
CA ALA A 285 -5.07 1.84 13.73
C ALA A 285 -6.40 1.69 14.47
N SER A 286 -7.13 0.59 14.22
CA SER A 286 -8.37 0.26 14.94
C SER A 286 -8.12 -0.30 16.35
N GLY A 287 -6.86 -0.46 16.77
CA GLY A 287 -6.48 -1.04 18.06
C GLY A 287 -6.57 -2.57 18.10
N THR A 288 -6.48 -3.24 16.94
CA THR A 288 -6.55 -4.70 16.85
C THR A 288 -5.16 -5.28 16.63
N PRO A 289 -4.65 -6.15 17.54
CA PRO A 289 -3.38 -6.84 17.36
C PRO A 289 -3.36 -7.67 16.07
N VAL A 290 -2.17 -7.89 15.51
CA VAL A 290 -2.00 -8.49 14.19
C VAL A 290 -1.11 -9.72 14.22
N ILE A 291 -1.50 -10.78 13.51
CA ILE A 291 -0.59 -11.83 13.02
C ILE A 291 -0.41 -11.63 11.52
N THR A 292 0.84 -11.48 11.09
CA THR A 292 1.19 -11.51 9.67
C THR A 292 2.55 -12.17 9.46
N THR A 293 2.94 -12.36 8.20
CA THR A 293 4.15 -13.11 7.86
C THR A 293 5.31 -12.20 7.49
N LYS A 294 6.52 -12.76 7.45
CA LYS A 294 7.73 -12.11 6.91
C LYS A 294 7.65 -11.82 5.41
N GLY A 295 6.57 -12.23 4.75
CA GLY A 295 6.18 -11.74 3.43
C GLY A 295 5.64 -10.30 3.43
N THR A 296 5.53 -9.66 4.58
CA THR A 296 5.12 -8.26 4.75
C THR A 296 6.24 -7.43 5.38
N PRO A 297 6.30 -6.10 5.17
CA PRO A 297 7.33 -5.24 5.77
C PRO A 297 7.02 -4.81 7.23
N TRP A 298 6.30 -5.65 8.00
CA TRP A 298 5.77 -5.30 9.32
C TRP A 298 6.59 -5.89 10.48
N ARG A 299 7.93 -5.83 10.39
CA ARG A 299 8.83 -6.28 11.47
C ARG A 299 8.59 -5.55 12.81
N GLU A 300 8.03 -4.33 12.74
CA GLU A 300 7.70 -3.49 13.88
C GLU A 300 6.64 -4.13 14.80
N LEU A 301 5.87 -5.10 14.33
CA LEU A 301 4.95 -5.88 15.17
C LEU A 301 5.67 -6.53 16.35
N GLU A 302 6.87 -7.04 16.12
CA GLU A 302 7.71 -7.65 17.18
C GLU A 302 8.38 -6.58 18.05
N SER A 303 9.07 -5.59 17.43
CA SER A 303 9.84 -4.59 18.18
C SER A 303 8.97 -3.62 18.98
N ARG A 304 7.73 -3.40 18.56
CA ARG A 304 6.73 -2.59 19.27
C ARG A 304 5.75 -3.41 20.11
N HIS A 305 5.90 -4.74 20.13
CA HIS A 305 5.02 -5.65 20.86
C HIS A 305 3.53 -5.38 20.59
N CYS A 306 3.15 -5.28 19.31
CA CYS A 306 1.75 -5.03 18.90
C CYS A 306 1.17 -6.12 18.01
N GLY A 307 1.89 -7.24 17.84
CA GLY A 307 1.47 -8.38 17.05
C GLY A 307 2.57 -9.44 16.91
N TRP A 308 2.38 -10.34 15.97
CA TRP A 308 3.29 -11.44 15.65
C TRP A 308 3.68 -11.37 14.16
N TRP A 309 4.97 -11.38 13.89
CA TRP A 309 5.55 -11.38 12.54
C TRP A 309 6.27 -12.68 12.28
N THR A 310 5.62 -13.63 11.60
CA THR A 310 6.00 -15.04 11.58
C THR A 310 6.55 -15.48 10.23
N GLU A 311 7.15 -16.67 10.17
CA GLU A 311 7.45 -17.32 8.90
C GLU A 311 6.16 -17.62 8.12
N ILE A 312 6.28 -17.80 6.79
CA ILE A 312 5.16 -18.14 5.92
C ILE A 312 4.81 -19.63 6.11
N GLY A 313 3.55 -19.94 6.35
CA GLY A 313 3.05 -21.31 6.40
C GLY A 313 2.17 -21.61 7.60
N THR A 314 1.60 -22.80 7.57
CA THR A 314 0.63 -23.29 8.54
C THR A 314 1.21 -23.42 9.96
N ASP A 315 2.43 -23.95 10.07
CA ASP A 315 3.08 -24.21 11.38
C ASP A 315 3.33 -22.90 12.13
N ALA A 316 3.89 -21.92 11.45
CA ALA A 316 4.16 -20.61 12.02
C ALA A 316 2.87 -19.84 12.35
N THR A 317 1.84 -19.94 11.50
CA THR A 317 0.52 -19.36 11.77
C THR A 317 -0.13 -20.00 12.99
N ALA A 318 -0.05 -21.33 13.12
CA ALA A 318 -0.60 -22.06 14.27
C ALA A 318 0.15 -21.71 15.57
N ALA A 319 1.48 -21.60 15.54
CA ALA A 319 2.26 -21.17 16.68
C ALA A 319 1.88 -19.76 17.16
N ALA A 320 1.72 -18.81 16.23
CA ALA A 320 1.29 -17.45 16.56
C ALA A 320 -0.15 -17.39 17.10
N LEU A 321 -1.09 -18.17 16.53
CA LEU A 321 -2.43 -18.32 17.07
C LEU A 321 -2.42 -18.93 18.48
N SER A 322 -1.58 -19.91 18.73
CA SER A 322 -1.41 -20.48 20.08
C SER A 322 -0.94 -19.41 21.08
N ALA A 323 0.07 -18.62 20.71
CA ALA A 323 0.56 -17.52 21.53
C ALA A 323 -0.53 -16.47 21.81
N PHE A 324 -1.34 -16.11 20.79
CA PHE A 324 -2.49 -15.23 20.97
C PHE A 324 -3.49 -15.81 21.98
N LEU A 325 -3.81 -17.10 21.91
CA LEU A 325 -4.76 -17.75 22.81
C LEU A 325 -4.26 -17.75 24.27
N ASP A 326 -2.94 -17.77 24.48
CA ASP A 326 -2.30 -17.71 25.80
C ASP A 326 -2.12 -16.28 26.32
N THR A 327 -2.32 -15.25 25.47
CA THR A 327 -2.12 -13.82 25.82
C THR A 327 -3.31 -13.33 26.66
N PRO A 328 -3.09 -12.72 27.84
CA PRO A 328 -4.17 -12.13 28.65
C PRO A 328 -4.87 -10.93 27.95
N ASP A 329 -6.14 -10.69 28.28
CA ASP A 329 -6.90 -9.54 27.71
C ASP A 329 -6.24 -8.20 28.00
N SER A 330 -5.62 -8.04 29.18
CA SER A 330 -4.86 -6.81 29.52
C SER A 330 -3.67 -6.58 28.59
N GLU A 331 -2.97 -7.64 28.18
CA GLU A 331 -1.89 -7.52 27.24
C GLU A 331 -2.40 -7.29 25.80
N LEU A 332 -3.49 -7.92 25.39
CA LEU A 332 -4.12 -7.63 24.10
C LEU A 332 -4.54 -6.16 24.00
N GLN A 333 -5.05 -5.58 25.09
CA GLN A 333 -5.33 -4.14 25.17
C GLN A 333 -4.07 -3.30 25.02
N ALA A 334 -2.99 -3.66 25.72
CA ALA A 334 -1.71 -2.96 25.60
C ALA A 334 -1.13 -3.06 24.19
N MET A 335 -1.18 -4.25 23.57
CA MET A 335 -0.79 -4.48 22.18
C MET A 335 -1.60 -3.61 21.20
N GLY A 336 -2.92 -3.55 21.37
CA GLY A 336 -3.80 -2.72 20.53
C GLY A 336 -3.47 -1.23 20.63
N LYS A 337 -3.19 -0.72 21.83
CA LYS A 337 -2.78 0.68 22.05
C LYS A 337 -1.41 0.98 21.40
N ARG A 338 -0.43 0.09 21.59
CA ARG A 338 0.89 0.23 20.94
C ARG A 338 0.79 0.15 19.42
N GLY A 339 -0.10 -0.70 18.88
CA GLY A 339 -0.36 -0.77 17.45
C GLY A 339 -0.92 0.53 16.90
N ARG A 340 -1.91 1.14 17.58
CA ARG A 340 -2.45 2.46 17.22
C ARG A 340 -1.35 3.53 17.24
N GLN A 341 -0.57 3.59 18.31
CA GLN A 341 0.51 4.55 18.45
C GLN A 341 1.57 4.38 17.33
N LEU A 342 1.95 3.15 17.00
CA LEU A 342 2.88 2.86 15.90
C LEU A 342 2.39 3.47 14.58
N VAL A 343 1.09 3.33 14.28
CA VAL A 343 0.53 3.85 13.03
C VAL A 343 0.43 5.38 13.04
N GLU A 344 0.05 5.98 14.16
CA GLU A 344 0.03 7.45 14.30
C GLU A 344 1.40 8.06 14.10
N GLU A 345 2.44 7.47 14.69
CA GLU A 345 3.82 7.96 14.63
C GLU A 345 4.47 7.79 13.24
N ASN A 346 4.22 6.68 12.53
CA ASN A 346 5.02 6.30 11.38
C ASN A 346 4.24 6.11 10.07
N TYR A 347 2.92 5.96 10.13
CA TYR A 347 2.10 5.53 8.99
C TYR A 347 0.84 6.40 8.81
N SER A 348 0.75 7.54 9.49
CA SER A 348 -0.33 8.50 9.22
C SER A 348 -0.11 9.20 7.89
N ALA A 349 -1.21 9.63 7.25
CA ALA A 349 -1.13 10.42 6.03
C ALA A 349 -0.39 11.73 6.23
N HIS A 350 -0.52 12.32 7.43
CA HIS A 350 0.22 13.52 7.80
C HIS A 350 1.73 13.27 7.83
N LYS A 351 2.18 12.21 8.51
CA LYS A 351 3.60 11.81 8.53
C LYS A 351 4.15 11.52 7.14
N MET A 352 3.40 10.81 6.30
CA MET A 352 3.77 10.59 4.90
C MET A 352 3.99 11.92 4.16
N ALA A 353 3.12 12.92 4.36
CA ALA A 353 3.25 14.23 3.72
C ALA A 353 4.47 15.00 4.22
N GLU A 354 4.74 15.00 5.54
CA GLU A 354 5.96 15.61 6.12
C GLU A 354 7.24 14.98 5.55
N ASP A 355 7.30 13.65 5.50
CA ASP A 355 8.46 12.94 4.96
C ASP A 355 8.64 13.22 3.47
N MET A 356 7.54 13.42 2.73
CA MET A 356 7.58 13.81 1.32
C MET A 356 8.16 15.23 1.14
N VAL A 357 7.77 16.18 1.99
CA VAL A 357 8.37 17.53 1.98
C VAL A 357 9.86 17.46 2.25
N GLN A 358 10.29 16.69 3.24
CA GLN A 358 11.72 16.49 3.53
C GLN A 358 12.49 15.87 2.36
N LEU A 359 11.88 14.93 1.63
CA LEU A 359 12.47 14.38 0.41
C LEU A 359 12.66 15.48 -0.65
N TYR A 360 11.65 16.32 -0.87
CA TYR A 360 11.73 17.40 -1.84
C TYR A 360 12.78 18.43 -1.49
N GLU A 361 12.86 18.85 -0.23
CA GLU A 361 13.88 19.75 0.28
C GLU A 361 15.30 19.20 0.05
N LYS A 362 15.49 17.90 0.31
CA LYS A 362 16.76 17.21 0.01
C LYS A 362 17.13 17.25 -1.46
N VAL A 363 16.16 17.02 -2.35
CA VAL A 363 16.38 17.01 -3.80
C VAL A 363 16.77 18.41 -4.28
N LEU A 364 16.13 19.46 -3.74
CA LEU A 364 16.45 20.85 -4.08
C LEU A 364 17.81 21.29 -3.51
N ALA A 365 18.14 20.88 -2.28
CA ALA A 365 19.41 21.24 -1.63
C ALA A 365 20.66 20.63 -2.34
N THR A 366 20.49 19.55 -3.09
CA THR A 366 21.61 18.88 -3.80
C THR A 366 22.20 19.76 -4.92
N GLU A 367 21.57 20.87 -5.29
CA GLU A 367 22.11 21.87 -6.23
C GLU A 367 23.00 22.93 -5.56
N LEU A 368 22.95 23.06 -4.22
CA LEU A 368 23.66 24.12 -3.49
C LEU A 368 25.02 23.66 -2.98
N ALA A 369 25.43 22.41 -3.20
CA ALA A 369 26.77 21.93 -2.90
C ALA A 369 27.67 22.16 -4.11
N PRO A 370 28.76 22.94 -4.01
CA PRO A 370 29.70 23.24 -5.10
C PRO A 370 30.46 21.99 -5.57
#